data_b9e402714931f424d7e5c3fb89a0b214
#
_entry.id   b9e402714931f424d7e5c3fb89a0b214
#
_cell.length_a   1.000
_cell.length_b   1.000
_cell.length_c   1.000
_cell.angle_alpha   90.00
_cell.angle_beta   90.00
_cell.angle_gamma   90.00
#
_symmetry.space_group_name_H-M   'P 1'
#
loop_
_entity.id
_entity.type
_entity.pdbx_description
1 polymer ?
#
loop_
_entity_poly.entity_id
_entity_poly.type
_entity_poly.pdbx_seq_one_letter_code
_entity_poly.pdbx_strand_id
1 'polypeptide(L)'
;MKIKNLEEALICFKENAIIHGECTQNGDYKRGNKSHKNIINAIKYISAEHKYEILEPLLEDNNLSVRIWAAYALLHVNTPKAVKALKEIVKNDSGIMGVNAEMTLDEFKKGNI
;
A
#
# COMPACT_ATOMS: atom_id res chain seq x y z
N MET A 1 -12.08 -13.88 2.70
CA MET A 1 -12.59 -12.76 3.53
C MET A 1 -13.61 -11.95 2.75
N LYS A 2 -14.74 -11.65 3.36
CA LYS A 2 -15.79 -10.88 2.70
C LYS A 2 -15.92 -9.49 3.33
N ILE A 3 -15.63 -8.46 2.54
CA ILE A 3 -15.71 -7.07 2.98
C ILE A 3 -17.15 -6.58 2.79
N LYS A 4 -17.75 -6.04 3.86
CA LYS A 4 -19.16 -5.63 3.86
C LYS A 4 -19.38 -4.13 3.74
N ASN A 5 -18.39 -3.33 4.14
CA ASN A 5 -18.52 -1.88 4.14
C ASN A 5 -17.13 -1.23 4.07
N LEU A 6 -17.08 0.11 3.93
CA LEU A 6 -15.83 0.85 3.82
C LEU A 6 -14.95 0.75 5.07
N GLU A 7 -15.58 0.72 6.25
CA GLU A 7 -14.82 0.57 7.49
C GLU A 7 -14.06 -0.74 7.52
N GLU A 8 -14.74 -1.84 7.17
CA GLU A 8 -14.09 -3.16 7.09
C GLU A 8 -13.01 -3.20 6.02
N ALA A 9 -13.24 -2.53 4.88
CA ALA A 9 -12.25 -2.44 3.82
C ALA A 9 -10.99 -1.73 4.29
N LEU A 10 -11.13 -0.64 5.02
CA LEU A 10 -10.01 0.14 5.53
C LEU A 10 -9.22 -0.65 6.58
N ILE A 11 -9.92 -1.33 7.49
CA ILE A 11 -9.29 -2.18 8.50
C ILE A 11 -8.52 -3.32 7.83
N CYS A 12 -9.16 -4.00 6.88
CA CYS A 12 -8.53 -5.08 6.11
C CYS A 12 -7.27 -4.59 5.39
N PHE A 13 -7.36 -3.45 4.73
CA PHE A 13 -6.23 -2.84 4.04
C PHE A 13 -5.07 -2.61 5.00
N LYS A 14 -5.32 -1.91 6.09
CA LYS A 14 -4.25 -1.52 7.03
C LYS A 14 -3.62 -2.74 7.72
N GLU A 15 -4.43 -3.64 8.25
CA GLU A 15 -3.92 -4.84 8.94
C GLU A 15 -3.08 -5.70 8.00
N ASN A 16 -3.56 -5.92 6.78
CA ASN A 16 -2.85 -6.76 5.83
C ASN A 16 -1.60 -6.07 5.26
N ALA A 17 -1.60 -4.75 5.14
CA ALA A 17 -0.40 -4.00 4.75
C ALA A 17 0.70 -4.16 5.82
N ILE A 18 0.35 -4.13 7.10
CA ILE A 18 1.30 -4.36 8.19
C ILE A 18 1.85 -5.79 8.11
N ILE A 19 0.98 -6.78 7.98
CA ILE A 19 1.39 -8.19 7.87
C ILE A 19 2.30 -8.40 6.66
N HIS A 20 1.95 -7.82 5.52
CA HIS A 20 2.76 -7.93 4.30
C HIS A 20 4.17 -7.38 4.50
N GLY A 21 4.29 -6.24 5.20
CA GLY A 21 5.58 -5.67 5.52
C GLY A 21 6.42 -6.58 6.40
N GLU A 22 5.82 -7.19 7.42
CA GLU A 22 6.51 -8.17 8.27
C GLU A 22 6.99 -9.37 7.47
N CYS A 23 6.14 -9.89 6.58
CA CYS A 23 6.46 -11.04 5.74
C CYS A 23 7.58 -10.73 4.75
N THR A 24 7.65 -9.51 4.25
CA THR A 24 8.73 -9.06 3.38
C THR A 24 10.07 -9.11 4.12
N GLN A 25 10.07 -8.73 5.40
CA GLN A 25 11.30 -8.72 6.20
C GLN A 25 11.74 -10.10 6.67
N ASN A 26 10.78 -11.00 6.95
CA ASN A 26 11.11 -12.33 7.50
C ASN A 26 11.06 -13.48 6.46
N GLY A 27 10.66 -13.19 5.22
CA GLY A 27 10.63 -14.19 4.15
C GLY A 27 9.45 -15.15 4.16
N ASP A 28 8.39 -14.84 4.89
CA ASP A 28 7.20 -15.70 4.97
C ASP A 28 6.31 -15.50 3.74
N TYR A 29 6.60 -16.23 2.66
CA TYR A 29 5.90 -16.07 1.37
C TYR A 29 4.42 -16.44 1.42
N LYS A 30 4.05 -17.49 2.14
CA LYS A 30 2.66 -17.95 2.19
C LYS A 30 1.76 -16.90 2.82
N ARG A 31 2.18 -16.39 3.96
CA ARG A 31 1.44 -15.37 4.70
C ARG A 31 1.44 -14.04 3.93
N GLY A 32 2.57 -13.72 3.30
CA GLY A 32 2.71 -12.52 2.47
C GLY A 32 1.78 -12.56 1.26
N ASN A 33 1.69 -13.69 0.58
CA ASN A 33 0.80 -13.84 -0.58
C ASN A 33 -0.67 -13.70 -0.19
N LYS A 34 -1.05 -14.24 0.97
CA LYS A 34 -2.42 -14.13 1.48
C LYS A 34 -2.75 -12.68 1.83
N SER A 35 -1.84 -11.98 2.53
CA SER A 35 -2.05 -10.57 2.86
C SER A 35 -2.11 -9.70 1.61
N HIS A 36 -1.29 -9.99 0.60
CA HIS A 36 -1.33 -9.31 -0.70
C HIS A 36 -2.72 -9.41 -1.33
N LYS A 37 -3.29 -10.61 -1.39
CA LYS A 37 -4.65 -10.80 -1.92
C LYS A 37 -5.69 -9.99 -1.15
N ASN A 38 -5.57 -9.98 0.17
CA ASN A 38 -6.52 -9.24 1.01
C ASN A 38 -6.40 -7.74 0.80
N ILE A 39 -5.19 -7.21 0.62
CA ILE A 39 -4.97 -5.80 0.31
C ILE A 39 -5.63 -5.45 -1.03
N ILE A 40 -5.39 -6.25 -2.06
CA ILE A 40 -5.97 -6.02 -3.39
C ILE A 40 -7.50 -6.05 -3.34
N ASN A 41 -8.08 -7.00 -2.58
CA ASN A 41 -9.53 -7.05 -2.41
C ASN A 41 -10.08 -5.79 -1.72
N ALA A 42 -9.38 -5.29 -0.72
CA ALA A 42 -9.75 -4.04 -0.04
C ALA A 42 -9.69 -2.85 -1.00
N ILE A 43 -8.64 -2.75 -1.80
CA ILE A 43 -8.49 -1.68 -2.80
C ILE A 43 -9.64 -1.75 -3.82
N LYS A 44 -9.98 -2.95 -4.30
CA LYS A 44 -11.07 -3.13 -5.25
C LYS A 44 -12.41 -2.67 -4.67
N TYR A 45 -12.66 -2.99 -3.40
CA TYR A 45 -13.89 -2.55 -2.73
C TYR A 45 -13.94 -1.02 -2.64
N ILE A 46 -12.85 -0.40 -2.18
CA ILE A 46 -12.75 1.05 -2.05
C ILE A 46 -12.91 1.73 -3.40
N SER A 47 -12.30 1.18 -4.44
CA SER A 47 -12.41 1.68 -5.82
C SER A 47 -13.84 1.60 -6.33
N ALA A 48 -14.52 0.48 -6.10
CA ALA A 48 -15.91 0.29 -6.53
C ALA A 48 -16.86 1.29 -5.87
N GLU A 49 -16.54 1.71 -4.64
CA GLU A 49 -17.32 2.71 -3.90
C GLU A 49 -16.90 4.14 -4.22
N HIS A 50 -15.89 4.34 -5.07
CA HIS A 50 -15.34 5.65 -5.41
C HIS A 50 -14.89 6.45 -4.19
N LYS A 51 -14.24 5.78 -3.21
CA LYS A 51 -13.86 6.38 -1.92
C LYS A 51 -12.36 6.29 -1.66
N TYR A 52 -11.53 6.50 -2.69
CA TYR A 52 -10.07 6.48 -2.55
C TYR A 52 -9.56 7.48 -1.51
N GLU A 53 -10.29 8.56 -1.27
CA GLU A 53 -9.87 9.58 -0.31
C GLU A 53 -9.69 9.06 1.12
N ILE A 54 -10.30 7.92 1.46
CA ILE A 54 -10.11 7.33 2.79
C ILE A 54 -8.70 6.77 2.99
N LEU A 55 -7.96 6.56 1.90
CA LEU A 55 -6.58 6.07 1.96
C LEU A 55 -5.56 7.21 2.11
N GLU A 56 -5.94 8.47 1.84
CA GLU A 56 -4.98 9.58 1.90
C GLU A 56 -4.32 9.76 3.27
N PRO A 57 -5.03 9.67 4.40
CA PRO A 57 -4.38 9.77 5.70
C PRO A 57 -3.33 8.69 5.95
N LEU A 58 -3.46 7.53 5.30
CA LEU A 58 -2.51 6.42 5.45
C LEU A 58 -1.16 6.70 4.78
N LEU A 59 -1.06 7.71 3.94
CA LEU A 59 0.22 8.17 3.39
C LEU A 59 1.15 8.69 4.48
N GLU A 60 0.61 9.04 5.64
CA GLU A 60 1.37 9.55 6.78
C GLU A 60 1.33 8.58 7.97
N ASP A 61 0.89 7.34 7.77
CA ASP A 61 0.83 6.34 8.82
C ASP A 61 2.23 6.05 9.37
N ASN A 62 2.31 5.61 10.62
CA ASN A 62 3.60 5.30 11.26
C ASN A 62 4.27 4.06 10.65
N ASN A 63 3.50 3.16 10.06
CA ASN A 63 4.02 1.95 9.46
C ASN A 63 4.38 2.19 7.99
N LEU A 64 5.64 1.93 7.62
CA LEU A 64 6.13 2.17 6.26
C LEU A 64 5.43 1.32 5.21
N SER A 65 5.10 0.07 5.52
CA SER A 65 4.39 -0.79 4.57
C SER A 65 2.98 -0.24 4.29
N VAL A 66 2.30 0.29 5.31
CA VAL A 66 0.99 0.94 5.11
C VAL A 66 1.14 2.15 4.18
N ARG A 67 2.17 2.97 4.37
CA ARG A 67 2.42 4.12 3.49
C ARG A 67 2.65 3.70 2.04
N ILE A 68 3.45 2.66 1.83
CA ILE A 68 3.76 2.18 0.48
C ILE A 68 2.51 1.67 -0.21
N TRP A 69 1.70 0.85 0.48
CA TRP A 69 0.47 0.33 -0.10
C TRP A 69 -0.57 1.41 -0.38
N ALA A 70 -0.69 2.40 0.51
CA ALA A 70 -1.58 3.54 0.29
C ALA A 70 -1.12 4.36 -0.92
N ALA A 71 0.17 4.62 -1.05
CA ALA A 71 0.73 5.31 -2.20
C ALA A 71 0.51 4.52 -3.48
N TYR A 72 0.73 3.21 -3.46
CA TYR A 72 0.47 2.34 -4.61
C TYR A 72 -0.99 2.48 -5.08
N ALA A 73 -1.94 2.40 -4.14
CA ALA A 73 -3.36 2.52 -4.47
C ALA A 73 -3.73 3.90 -5.04
N LEU A 74 -3.00 4.95 -4.63
CA LEU A 74 -3.31 6.33 -5.02
C LEU A 74 -2.49 6.84 -6.21
N LEU A 75 -1.58 6.03 -6.77
CA LEU A 75 -0.71 6.47 -7.87
C LEU A 75 -1.46 7.02 -9.08
N HIS A 76 -2.60 6.42 -9.43
CA HIS A 76 -3.41 6.88 -10.57
C HIS A 76 -4.57 7.79 -10.17
N VAL A 77 -4.76 8.03 -8.88
CA VAL A 77 -5.87 8.83 -8.36
C VAL A 77 -5.38 10.20 -7.90
N ASN A 78 -4.29 10.22 -7.16
CA ASN A 78 -3.64 11.45 -6.70
C ASN A 78 -2.13 11.27 -6.83
N THR A 79 -1.67 11.32 -8.07
CA THR A 79 -0.27 11.06 -8.42
C THR A 79 0.72 11.93 -7.62
N PRO A 80 0.54 13.26 -7.50
CA PRO A 80 1.50 14.08 -6.77
C PRO A 80 1.69 13.65 -5.32
N LYS A 81 0.62 13.38 -4.60
CA LYS A 81 0.70 12.96 -3.20
C LYS A 81 1.32 11.58 -3.06
N ALA A 82 0.94 10.64 -3.92
CA ALA A 82 1.46 9.27 -3.89
C ALA A 82 2.96 9.25 -4.18
N VAL A 83 3.40 9.95 -5.22
CA VAL A 83 4.81 10.02 -5.60
C VAL A 83 5.63 10.69 -4.51
N LYS A 84 5.11 11.77 -3.92
CA LYS A 84 5.79 12.46 -2.82
C LYS A 84 6.00 11.53 -1.63
N ALA A 85 4.96 10.78 -1.25
CA ALA A 85 5.05 9.84 -0.14
C ALA A 85 6.11 8.76 -0.39
N LEU A 86 6.15 8.19 -1.59
CA LEU A 86 7.15 7.19 -1.95
C LEU A 86 8.56 7.77 -1.94
N LYS A 87 8.75 8.97 -2.49
CA LYS A 87 10.05 9.64 -2.48
C LYS A 87 10.56 9.92 -1.08
N GLU A 88 9.68 10.29 -0.16
CA GLU A 88 10.05 10.50 1.23
C GLU A 88 10.55 9.21 1.89
N ILE A 89 9.92 8.08 1.60
CA ILE A 89 10.35 6.78 2.12
C ILE A 89 11.73 6.43 1.55
N VAL A 90 11.95 6.60 0.25
CA VAL A 90 13.26 6.34 -0.37
C VAL A 90 14.34 7.19 0.29
N LYS A 91 14.06 8.45 0.55
CA LYS A 91 15.03 9.39 1.13
C LYS A 91 15.36 9.04 2.59
N ASN A 92 14.36 8.64 3.37
CA ASN A 92 14.49 8.52 4.81
C ASN A 92 14.72 7.09 5.31
N ASP A 93 14.56 6.09 4.48
CA ASP A 93 14.77 4.69 4.87
C ASP A 93 15.77 4.02 3.93
N SER A 94 16.90 3.59 4.48
CA SER A 94 17.95 2.90 3.74
C SER A 94 17.74 1.39 3.70
N GLY A 95 16.69 0.89 4.35
CA GLY A 95 16.42 -0.54 4.43
C GLY A 95 15.51 -1.04 3.32
N ILE A 96 14.92 -2.21 3.55
CA ILE A 96 14.10 -2.90 2.56
C ILE A 96 12.85 -2.10 2.15
N MET A 97 12.28 -1.32 3.05
CA MET A 97 11.11 -0.50 2.73
C MET A 97 11.47 0.63 1.76
N GLY A 98 12.64 1.24 1.92
CA GLY A 98 13.14 2.22 0.95
C GLY A 98 13.33 1.62 -0.42
N VAL A 99 13.87 0.40 -0.49
CA VAL A 99 14.02 -0.35 -1.74
C VAL A 99 12.66 -0.63 -2.38
N ASN A 100 11.68 -1.06 -1.58
CA ASN A 100 10.33 -1.33 -2.08
C ASN A 100 9.67 -0.06 -2.63
N ALA A 101 9.84 1.06 -1.95
CA ALA A 101 9.29 2.33 -2.42
C ALA A 101 9.94 2.77 -3.73
N GLU A 102 11.27 2.60 -3.85
CA GLU A 102 11.99 2.91 -5.08
C GLU A 102 11.52 2.03 -6.24
N MET A 103 11.38 0.73 -6.01
CA MET A 103 10.88 -0.20 -7.03
C MET A 103 9.47 0.18 -7.49
N THR A 104 8.61 0.58 -6.56
CA THR A 104 7.25 1.01 -6.89
C THR A 104 7.27 2.24 -7.79
N LEU A 105 8.12 3.23 -7.48
CA LEU A 105 8.29 4.42 -8.30
C LEU A 105 8.80 4.07 -9.69
N ASP A 106 9.80 3.18 -9.77
CA ASP A 106 10.38 2.77 -11.05
C ASP A 106 9.33 2.06 -11.93
N GLU A 107 8.57 1.14 -11.36
CA GLU A 107 7.52 0.44 -12.09
C GLU A 107 6.42 1.39 -12.59
N PHE A 108 6.08 2.40 -11.77
CA PHE A 108 5.13 3.42 -12.18
C PHE A 108 5.66 4.26 -13.34
N LYS A 109 6.92 4.67 -13.29
CA LYS A 109 7.55 5.46 -14.36
C LYS A 109 7.63 4.68 -15.67
N LYS A 110 7.81 3.36 -15.59
CA LYS A 110 7.86 2.48 -16.76
C LYS A 110 6.47 2.15 -17.31
N GLY A 111 5.42 2.52 -16.62
CA GLY A 111 4.05 2.20 -17.01
C GLY A 111 3.61 0.78 -16.70
N ASN A 112 4.31 0.08 -15.81
CA ASN A 112 3.97 -1.30 -15.43
C ASN A 112 2.91 -1.38 -14.35
N ILE A 113 2.66 -0.30 -13.67
CA ILE A 113 1.59 -0.21 -12.65
C ILE A 113 0.85 1.12 -12.78
#